data_313ee81437c63ebfebe258d4f8ec39f2
#
_entry.id   313ee81437c63ebfebe258d4f8ec39f2
#
_cell.length_a   1.000
_cell.length_b   1.000
_cell.length_c   1.000
_cell.angle_alpha   90.00
_cell.angle_beta   90.00
_cell.angle_gamma   90.00
#
_symmetry.space_group_name_H-M   'P 1'
#
loop_
_entity.id
_entity.type
_entity.pdbx_description
1 polymer ?
#
loop_
_entity_poly.entity_id
_entity_poly.type
_entity_poly.pdbx_seq_one_letter_code
_entity_poly.pdbx_strand_id
1 'polypeptide(L)'
;MGTWDTSLYGGDLPLDIKAEYYEQLCEGHTPEEAAALVWKELQLSEEDLPVFRLILADIQWKLGQMTEDTLRNALEVLDSGAAMAEWEGASESDRRSRQRVLDRLRKKLESPQGPPKTVKRPKPKKFKFRIGDVISICFMPCFADRNPEFEMYRNKYFMVQVVGYTDHPTSCNRHPSIEQCGDLVVLDWMGDAIPDMEAFEDAPMLDLKEALYWFTRSFIIA
;
A
#
# COMPACT_ATOMS: atom_id res chain seq x y z
N MET A 1 3.50 -2.57 15.57
CA MET A 1 3.54 -3.00 14.15
C MET A 1 3.49 -4.51 14.12
N GLY A 2 2.70 -5.14 13.24
CA GLY A 2 2.45 -6.58 13.24
C GLY A 2 3.27 -7.32 12.19
N THR A 3 3.77 -8.51 12.56
CA THR A 3 4.31 -9.48 11.62
C THR A 3 3.22 -10.52 11.34
N TRP A 4 2.82 -10.69 10.09
CA TRP A 4 1.70 -11.56 9.71
C TRP A 4 2.11 -12.81 8.94
N ASP A 5 3.35 -12.89 8.44
CA ASP A 5 3.90 -14.11 7.83
C ASP A 5 5.43 -14.19 7.94
N THR A 6 6.00 -15.33 7.54
CA THR A 6 7.44 -15.61 7.65
C THR A 6 8.27 -15.06 6.49
N SER A 7 7.67 -14.35 5.53
CA SER A 7 8.40 -13.79 4.38
C SER A 7 9.31 -12.63 4.80
N LEU A 8 10.23 -12.24 3.93
CA LEU A 8 11.10 -11.09 4.21
C LEU A 8 10.28 -9.78 4.37
N TYR A 9 9.15 -9.68 3.67
CA TYR A 9 8.22 -8.55 3.68
C TYR A 9 6.92 -8.84 4.45
N GLY A 10 6.94 -9.79 5.38
CA GLY A 10 5.79 -10.25 6.14
C GLY A 10 5.44 -9.38 7.35
N GLY A 11 5.54 -8.08 7.24
CA GLY A 11 5.20 -7.12 8.30
C GLY A 11 5.07 -5.70 7.76
N ASP A 12 4.53 -4.80 8.58
CA ASP A 12 4.37 -3.38 8.25
C ASP A 12 5.72 -2.72 7.98
N LEU A 13 6.64 -2.80 8.94
CA LEU A 13 7.94 -2.14 8.88
C LEU A 13 8.75 -2.47 7.61
N PRO A 14 8.90 -3.75 7.17
CA PRO A 14 9.53 -4.07 5.90
C PRO A 14 8.90 -3.41 4.68
N LEU A 15 7.58 -3.25 4.69
CA LEU A 15 6.85 -2.62 3.59
C LEU A 15 7.01 -1.11 3.60
N ASP A 16 6.99 -0.50 4.78
CA ASP A 16 7.20 0.94 4.95
C ASP A 16 8.63 1.34 4.54
N ILE A 17 9.64 0.60 4.98
CA ILE A 17 11.04 0.79 4.55
C ILE A 17 11.14 0.72 3.02
N LYS A 18 10.50 -0.28 2.43
CA LYS A 18 10.52 -0.45 0.98
C LYS A 18 9.83 0.72 0.27
N ALA A 19 8.64 1.10 0.71
CA ALA A 19 7.86 2.17 0.09
C ALA A 19 8.62 3.49 0.14
N GLU A 20 9.13 3.86 1.31
CA GLU A 20 9.88 5.08 1.53
C GLU A 20 11.19 5.09 0.72
N TYR A 21 11.93 3.98 0.70
CA TYR A 21 13.18 3.90 -0.06
C TYR A 21 12.95 4.12 -1.57
N TYR A 22 11.90 3.52 -2.14
CA TYR A 22 11.56 3.75 -3.54
C TYR A 22 11.13 5.19 -3.81
N GLU A 23 10.41 5.84 -2.87
CA GLU A 23 10.02 7.25 -3.00
C GLU A 23 11.24 8.15 -3.05
N GLN A 24 12.20 7.97 -2.13
CA GLN A 24 13.44 8.72 -2.11
C GLN A 24 14.26 8.55 -3.41
N LEU A 25 14.32 7.34 -3.95
CA LEU A 25 14.95 7.09 -5.25
C LEU A 25 14.21 7.76 -6.43
N CYS A 26 12.88 7.85 -6.36
CA CYS A 26 12.07 8.56 -7.37
C CYS A 26 12.27 10.08 -7.30
N GLU A 27 12.65 10.62 -6.16
CA GLU A 27 13.02 12.03 -5.95
C GLU A 27 14.43 12.34 -6.45
N GLY A 28 15.20 11.31 -6.79
CA GLY A 28 16.52 11.44 -7.39
C GLY A 28 17.67 11.34 -6.40
N HIS A 29 17.41 10.95 -5.16
CA HIS A 29 18.46 10.69 -4.17
C HIS A 29 19.31 9.48 -4.55
N THR A 30 20.58 9.50 -4.15
CA THR A 30 21.46 8.32 -4.28
C THR A 30 21.00 7.21 -3.35
N PRO A 31 21.43 5.95 -3.56
CA PRO A 31 21.08 4.84 -2.67
C PRO A 31 21.46 5.10 -1.20
N GLU A 32 22.57 5.76 -0.94
CA GLU A 32 23.06 6.10 0.40
C GLU A 32 22.19 7.20 1.04
N GLU A 33 21.91 8.27 0.29
CA GLU A 33 21.04 9.36 0.75
C GLU A 33 19.63 8.84 1.04
N ALA A 34 19.07 8.03 0.13
CA ALA A 34 17.76 7.42 0.30
C ALA A 34 17.72 6.55 1.58
N ALA A 35 18.75 5.74 1.83
CA ALA A 35 18.82 4.93 3.05
C ALA A 35 18.84 5.78 4.32
N ALA A 36 19.61 6.87 4.34
CA ALA A 36 19.68 7.80 5.46
C ALA A 36 18.34 8.52 5.71
N LEU A 37 17.65 8.91 4.64
CA LEU A 37 16.34 9.55 4.71
C LEU A 37 15.28 8.59 5.24
N VAL A 38 15.23 7.34 4.76
CA VAL A 38 14.32 6.31 5.28
C VAL A 38 14.49 6.12 6.78
N TRP A 39 15.75 6.00 7.24
CA TRP A 39 16.03 5.86 8.68
C TRP A 39 15.44 7.00 9.49
N LYS A 40 15.60 8.22 9.02
CA LYS A 40 15.12 9.43 9.66
C LYS A 40 13.61 9.58 9.60
N GLU A 41 13.01 9.44 8.42
CA GLU A 41 11.58 9.70 8.20
C GLU A 41 10.68 8.67 8.90
N LEU A 42 11.11 7.40 8.93
CA LEU A 42 10.41 6.35 9.66
C LEU A 42 10.76 6.33 11.16
N GLN A 43 11.66 7.23 11.62
CA GLN A 43 12.10 7.33 13.03
C GLN A 43 12.57 5.98 13.59
N LEU A 44 13.34 5.23 12.78
CA LEU A 44 13.79 3.89 13.14
C LEU A 44 14.74 3.90 14.35
N SER A 45 14.67 2.83 15.13
CA SER A 45 15.49 2.58 16.32
C SER A 45 16.55 1.51 16.08
N GLU A 46 17.44 1.30 17.02
CA GLU A 46 18.43 0.22 16.97
C GLU A 46 17.79 -1.17 16.90
N GLU A 47 16.59 -1.35 17.44
CA GLU A 47 15.83 -2.60 17.38
C GLU A 47 15.37 -2.92 15.94
N ASP A 48 15.13 -1.90 15.12
CA ASP A 48 14.71 -2.02 13.73
C ASP A 48 15.88 -2.28 12.77
N LEU A 49 17.10 -2.08 13.24
CA LEU A 49 18.32 -2.14 12.44
C LEU A 49 18.50 -3.46 11.66
N PRO A 50 18.23 -4.65 12.24
CA PRO A 50 18.34 -5.90 11.50
C PRO A 50 17.38 -5.97 10.31
N VAL A 51 16.13 -5.58 10.52
CA VAL A 51 15.10 -5.57 9.45
C VAL A 51 15.48 -4.57 8.38
N PHE A 52 15.84 -3.34 8.78
CA PHE A 52 16.24 -2.28 7.87
C PHE A 52 17.41 -2.72 6.97
N ARG A 53 18.48 -3.26 7.52
CA ARG A 53 19.66 -3.72 6.77
C ARG A 53 19.31 -4.81 5.75
N LEU A 54 18.49 -5.78 6.12
CA LEU A 54 18.09 -6.87 5.23
C LEU A 54 17.18 -6.40 4.09
N ILE A 55 16.23 -5.51 4.39
CA ILE A 55 15.32 -4.96 3.39
C ILE A 55 16.07 -4.08 2.39
N LEU A 56 16.97 -3.19 2.86
CA LEU A 56 17.80 -2.40 1.98
C LEU A 56 18.65 -3.25 1.05
N ALA A 57 19.34 -4.27 1.58
CA ALA A 57 20.17 -5.16 0.80
C ALA A 57 19.37 -5.89 -0.29
N ASP A 58 18.17 -6.39 0.05
CA ASP A 58 17.28 -7.06 -0.90
C ASP A 58 16.84 -6.12 -2.03
N ILE A 59 16.50 -4.87 -1.71
CA ILE A 59 16.08 -3.87 -2.70
C ILE A 59 17.26 -3.44 -3.57
N GLN A 60 18.37 -3.07 -2.96
CA GLN A 60 19.55 -2.60 -3.68
C GLN A 60 20.11 -3.69 -4.60
N TRP A 61 20.11 -4.96 -4.16
CA TRP A 61 20.48 -6.08 -5.02
C TRP A 61 19.55 -6.19 -6.26
N LYS A 62 18.23 -6.08 -6.06
CA LYS A 62 17.24 -6.12 -7.16
C LYS A 62 17.41 -4.98 -8.15
N LEU A 63 17.88 -3.84 -7.67
CA LEU A 63 18.14 -2.65 -8.45
C LEU A 63 19.55 -2.62 -9.08
N GLY A 64 20.41 -3.57 -8.73
CA GLY A 64 21.80 -3.54 -9.17
C GLY A 64 22.60 -2.38 -8.58
N GLN A 65 22.21 -1.91 -7.40
CA GLN A 65 22.77 -0.72 -6.74
C GLN A 65 23.33 -1.05 -5.34
N MET A 66 23.49 -2.33 -5.01
CA MET A 66 24.01 -2.75 -3.70
C MET A 66 25.50 -2.39 -3.57
N THR A 67 25.82 -1.68 -2.51
CA THR A 67 27.20 -1.33 -2.15
C THR A 67 27.87 -2.43 -1.32
N GLU A 68 29.21 -2.40 -1.23
CA GLU A 68 29.96 -3.33 -0.37
C GLU A 68 29.56 -3.19 1.10
N ASP A 69 29.31 -1.94 1.56
CA ASP A 69 28.88 -1.69 2.93
C ASP A 69 27.48 -2.25 3.20
N THR A 70 26.54 -2.09 2.28
CA THR A 70 25.20 -2.68 2.42
C THR A 70 25.28 -4.21 2.48
N LEU A 71 26.08 -4.82 1.60
CA LEU A 71 26.28 -6.28 1.61
C LEU A 71 26.87 -6.73 2.94
N ARG A 72 27.97 -6.11 3.38
CA ARG A 72 28.65 -6.44 4.64
C ARG A 72 27.69 -6.36 5.83
N ASN A 73 26.94 -5.25 5.95
CA ASN A 73 26.00 -5.03 7.03
C ASN A 73 24.86 -6.07 7.04
N ALA A 74 24.35 -6.46 5.86
CA ALA A 74 23.32 -7.50 5.77
C ALA A 74 23.84 -8.89 6.13
N LEU A 75 25.05 -9.24 5.69
CA LEU A 75 25.70 -10.51 6.05
C LEU A 75 25.99 -10.58 7.55
N GLU A 76 26.43 -9.48 8.18
CA GLU A 76 26.62 -9.41 9.63
C GLU A 76 25.31 -9.71 10.39
N VAL A 77 24.19 -9.18 9.96
CA VAL A 77 22.87 -9.48 10.55
C VAL A 77 22.52 -10.95 10.40
N LEU A 78 22.79 -11.54 9.23
CA LEU A 78 22.53 -12.96 8.97
C LEU A 78 23.45 -13.88 9.78
N ASP A 79 24.71 -13.49 10.00
CA ASP A 79 25.71 -14.25 10.75
C ASP A 79 25.48 -14.20 12.26
N SER A 80 25.08 -13.05 12.78
CA SER A 80 24.79 -12.86 14.20
C SER A 80 23.50 -13.53 14.65
N GLY A 81 22.62 -13.89 13.73
CA GLY A 81 21.28 -14.42 14.03
C GLY A 81 20.28 -13.34 14.50
N ALA A 82 20.65 -12.05 14.49
CA ALA A 82 19.77 -10.96 14.92
C ALA A 82 18.42 -10.93 14.20
N ALA A 83 18.39 -11.39 12.94
CA ALA A 83 17.16 -11.50 12.14
C ALA A 83 16.16 -12.55 12.65
N MET A 84 16.57 -13.41 13.59
CA MET A 84 15.75 -14.44 14.20
C MET A 84 15.26 -14.08 15.62
N ALA A 85 15.77 -12.99 16.22
CA ALA A 85 15.44 -12.61 17.60
C ALA A 85 13.92 -12.40 17.80
N GLU A 86 13.26 -11.73 16.88
CA GLU A 86 11.79 -11.52 16.92
C GLU A 86 10.98 -12.83 16.81
N TRP A 87 11.63 -13.93 16.39
CA TRP A 87 10.98 -15.24 16.17
C TRP A 87 11.22 -16.24 17.31
N GLU A 88 11.85 -15.82 18.41
CA GLU A 88 12.15 -16.72 19.53
C GLU A 88 10.89 -17.33 20.16
N GLY A 89 9.79 -16.55 20.23
CA GLY A 89 8.49 -17.02 20.72
C GLY A 89 7.57 -17.69 19.69
N ALA A 90 7.99 -17.73 18.41
CA ALA A 90 7.17 -18.30 17.34
C ALA A 90 7.20 -19.85 17.33
N SER A 91 6.27 -20.46 16.59
CA SER A 91 6.25 -21.91 16.41
C SER A 91 7.54 -22.40 15.73
N GLU A 92 7.92 -23.65 16.00
CA GLU A 92 9.10 -24.26 15.34
C GLU A 92 8.96 -24.30 13.81
N SER A 93 7.73 -24.48 13.31
CA SER A 93 7.42 -24.44 11.88
C SER A 93 7.73 -23.06 11.28
N ASP A 94 7.30 -22.01 11.96
CA ASP A 94 7.50 -20.62 11.49
C ASP A 94 8.98 -20.24 11.56
N ARG A 95 9.66 -20.59 12.63
CA ARG A 95 11.11 -20.38 12.76
C ARG A 95 11.88 -21.07 11.63
N ARG A 96 11.56 -22.32 11.31
CA ARG A 96 12.16 -23.04 10.18
C ARG A 96 11.83 -22.39 8.84
N SER A 97 10.60 -21.88 8.68
CA SER A 97 10.19 -21.18 7.47
C SER A 97 10.92 -19.85 7.32
N ARG A 98 11.04 -19.08 8.40
CA ARG A 98 11.84 -17.84 8.43
C ARG A 98 13.30 -18.11 8.11
N GLN A 99 13.92 -19.11 8.72
CA GLN A 99 15.30 -19.47 8.43
C GLN A 99 15.52 -19.75 6.93
N ARG A 100 14.61 -20.49 6.29
CA ARG A 100 14.71 -20.74 4.84
C ARG A 100 14.60 -19.46 4.00
N VAL A 101 13.85 -18.45 4.48
CA VAL A 101 13.77 -17.14 3.82
C VAL A 101 15.13 -16.45 3.92
N LEU A 102 15.75 -16.43 5.11
CA LEU A 102 17.06 -15.81 5.33
C LEU A 102 18.17 -16.52 4.55
N ASP A 103 18.15 -17.85 4.49
CA ASP A 103 19.12 -18.66 3.70
C ASP A 103 19.02 -18.34 2.20
N ARG A 104 17.80 -18.16 1.70
CA ARG A 104 17.57 -17.74 0.30
C ARG A 104 18.05 -16.32 0.05
N LEU A 105 17.82 -15.42 1.01
CA LEU A 105 18.32 -14.04 0.94
C LEU A 105 19.85 -14.03 0.88
N ARG A 106 20.53 -14.77 1.77
CA ARG A 106 22.00 -14.90 1.75
C ARG A 106 22.52 -15.34 0.37
N LYS A 107 22.02 -16.45 -0.14
CA LYS A 107 22.41 -16.96 -1.47
C LYS A 107 22.20 -15.94 -2.57
N LYS A 108 21.14 -15.15 -2.47
CA LYS A 108 20.86 -14.08 -3.41
C LYS A 108 21.88 -12.95 -3.30
N LEU A 109 22.15 -12.46 -2.08
CA LEU A 109 23.08 -11.35 -1.85
C LEU A 109 24.52 -11.68 -2.24
N GLU A 110 24.94 -12.95 -2.07
CA GLU A 110 26.25 -13.46 -2.47
C GLU A 110 26.35 -13.73 -3.99
N SER A 111 25.23 -13.70 -4.72
CA SER A 111 25.24 -13.85 -6.17
C SER A 111 25.49 -12.51 -6.88
N PRO A 112 26.02 -12.52 -8.11
CA PRO A 112 26.23 -11.29 -8.88
C PRO A 112 24.92 -10.51 -9.04
N GLN A 113 24.96 -9.23 -8.73
CA GLN A 113 23.82 -8.34 -9.01
C GLN A 113 23.75 -7.98 -10.50
N GLY A 114 22.55 -7.65 -10.99
CA GLY A 114 22.34 -7.19 -12.35
C GLY A 114 22.86 -5.75 -12.56
N PRO A 115 22.73 -5.22 -13.77
CA PRO A 115 23.11 -3.83 -14.06
C PRO A 115 22.22 -2.85 -13.27
N PRO A 116 22.75 -1.68 -12.92
CA PRO A 116 22.01 -0.65 -12.20
C PRO A 116 20.72 -0.25 -12.94
N LYS A 117 19.61 -0.20 -12.21
CA LYS A 117 18.31 0.20 -12.72
C LYS A 117 17.92 1.56 -12.15
N THR A 118 17.49 2.46 -13.01
CA THR A 118 16.93 3.74 -12.59
C THR A 118 15.48 3.51 -12.12
N VAL A 119 15.18 3.94 -10.91
CA VAL A 119 13.82 3.99 -10.41
C VAL A 119 13.14 5.25 -10.94
N LYS A 120 11.96 5.08 -11.49
CA LYS A 120 11.15 6.19 -11.99
C LYS A 120 9.80 6.15 -11.34
N ARG A 121 9.28 7.30 -10.95
CA ARG A 121 7.91 7.41 -10.45
C ARG A 121 6.95 6.86 -11.50
N PRO A 122 6.10 5.88 -11.15
CA PRO A 122 5.09 5.38 -12.08
C PRO A 122 4.20 6.52 -12.54
N LYS A 123 3.79 6.49 -13.80
CA LYS A 123 2.79 7.44 -14.27
C LYS A 123 1.47 7.18 -13.56
N PRO A 124 0.74 8.22 -13.12
CA PRO A 124 -0.56 8.05 -12.51
C PRO A 124 -1.48 7.24 -13.40
N LYS A 125 -2.15 6.26 -12.83
CA LYS A 125 -3.26 5.61 -13.53
C LYS A 125 -4.39 6.61 -13.63
N LYS A 126 -4.81 6.91 -14.86
CA LYS A 126 -5.94 7.81 -15.09
C LYS A 126 -7.23 7.17 -14.60
N PHE A 127 -8.07 7.96 -13.98
CA PHE A 127 -9.43 7.55 -13.65
C PHE A 127 -10.22 7.26 -14.94
N LYS A 128 -11.05 6.22 -14.91
CA LYS A 128 -11.72 5.71 -16.13
C LYS A 128 -12.86 6.59 -16.60
N PHE A 129 -13.51 7.27 -15.70
CA PHE A 129 -14.71 8.08 -15.98
C PHE A 129 -14.33 9.53 -16.21
N ARG A 130 -15.15 10.25 -16.97
CA ARG A 130 -14.96 11.68 -17.29
C ARG A 130 -15.70 12.55 -16.31
N ILE A 131 -15.28 13.80 -16.16
CA ILE A 131 -16.07 14.81 -15.43
C ILE A 131 -17.42 14.92 -16.12
N GLY A 132 -18.49 14.87 -15.32
CA GLY A 132 -19.87 14.85 -15.77
C GLY A 132 -20.47 13.43 -15.91
N ASP A 133 -19.66 12.38 -16.01
CA ASP A 133 -20.19 11.02 -16.02
C ASP A 133 -20.94 10.71 -14.72
N VAL A 134 -22.06 10.01 -14.84
CA VAL A 134 -22.82 9.50 -13.71
C VAL A 134 -22.64 7.99 -13.62
N ILE A 135 -22.37 7.54 -12.42
CA ILE A 135 -22.10 6.14 -12.12
C ILE A 135 -23.17 5.64 -11.16
N SER A 136 -23.85 4.57 -11.56
CA SER A 136 -24.75 3.86 -10.64
C SER A 136 -23.97 2.82 -9.86
N ILE A 137 -24.07 2.85 -8.55
CA ILE A 137 -23.36 1.95 -7.63
C ILE A 137 -24.40 1.14 -6.87
N CYS A 138 -24.26 -0.20 -6.90
CA CYS A 138 -25.06 -1.09 -6.07
C CYS A 138 -24.48 -1.24 -4.69
N PHE A 139 -25.27 -1.08 -3.65
CA PHE A 139 -24.86 -1.35 -2.28
C PHE A 139 -24.78 -2.87 -2.06
N MET A 140 -23.56 -3.36 -1.99
CA MET A 140 -23.30 -4.80 -1.98
C MET A 140 -23.83 -5.49 -0.72
N PRO A 141 -24.47 -6.66 -0.86
CA PRO A 141 -24.97 -7.45 0.26
C PRO A 141 -23.94 -7.73 1.34
N CYS A 142 -22.70 -8.04 0.95
CA CYS A 142 -21.63 -8.35 1.90
C CYS A 142 -21.26 -7.19 2.84
N PHE A 143 -21.55 -5.95 2.46
CA PHE A 143 -21.36 -4.81 3.35
C PHE A 143 -22.47 -4.71 4.38
N ALA A 144 -23.72 -4.95 4.00
CA ALA A 144 -24.86 -5.02 4.92
C ALA A 144 -24.73 -6.20 5.90
N ASP A 145 -24.19 -7.34 5.47
CA ASP A 145 -23.94 -8.51 6.34
C ASP A 145 -22.99 -8.19 7.51
N ARG A 146 -22.06 -7.27 7.31
CA ARG A 146 -21.09 -6.83 8.33
C ARG A 146 -21.57 -5.64 9.16
N ASN A 147 -22.55 -4.91 8.65
CA ASN A 147 -23.05 -3.65 9.23
C ASN A 147 -24.58 -3.66 9.19
N PRO A 148 -25.26 -4.24 10.19
CA PRO A 148 -26.73 -4.43 10.19
C PRO A 148 -27.53 -3.13 10.04
N GLU A 149 -26.96 -1.98 10.44
CA GLU A 149 -27.58 -0.66 10.29
C GLU A 149 -27.78 -0.26 8.82
N PHE A 150 -27.07 -0.92 7.88
CA PHE A 150 -27.18 -0.67 6.45
C PHE A 150 -28.07 -1.70 5.71
N GLU A 151 -28.77 -2.57 6.45
CA GLU A 151 -29.64 -3.60 5.84
C GLU A 151 -30.70 -3.01 4.91
N MET A 152 -31.23 -1.83 5.24
CA MET A 152 -32.22 -1.12 4.42
C MET A 152 -31.72 -0.73 3.04
N TYR A 153 -30.40 -0.71 2.83
CA TYR A 153 -29.76 -0.36 1.56
C TYR A 153 -29.32 -1.59 0.76
N ARG A 154 -29.52 -2.78 1.28
CA ARG A 154 -29.16 -4.03 0.62
C ARG A 154 -29.75 -4.09 -0.78
N ASN A 155 -28.89 -4.29 -1.79
CA ASN A 155 -29.25 -4.33 -3.21
C ASN A 155 -29.85 -3.02 -3.75
N LYS A 156 -29.83 -1.94 -3.00
CA LYS A 156 -30.20 -0.63 -3.53
C LYS A 156 -29.11 -0.07 -4.42
N TYR A 157 -29.52 0.68 -5.43
CA TYR A 157 -28.63 1.46 -6.28
C TYR A 157 -28.68 2.92 -5.86
N PHE A 158 -27.54 3.58 -5.91
CA PHE A 158 -27.43 5.04 -5.75
C PHE A 158 -26.56 5.60 -6.87
N MET A 159 -26.66 6.88 -7.14
CA MET A 159 -25.94 7.56 -8.21
C MET A 159 -24.87 8.50 -7.63
N VAL A 160 -23.72 8.52 -8.30
CA VAL A 160 -22.66 9.49 -8.07
C VAL A 160 -22.27 10.15 -9.37
N GLN A 161 -21.96 11.44 -9.33
CA GLN A 161 -21.42 12.16 -10.48
C GLN A 161 -19.96 12.49 -10.27
N VAL A 162 -19.14 12.29 -11.30
CA VAL A 162 -17.74 12.70 -11.32
C VAL A 162 -17.66 14.20 -11.53
N VAL A 163 -17.15 14.94 -10.55
CA VAL A 163 -17.04 16.40 -10.59
C VAL A 163 -15.61 16.90 -10.72
N GLY A 164 -14.62 16.05 -10.49
CA GLY A 164 -13.22 16.40 -10.56
C GLY A 164 -12.29 15.19 -10.47
N TYR A 165 -11.00 15.47 -10.37
CA TYR A 165 -9.97 14.46 -10.13
C TYR A 165 -8.97 14.98 -9.12
N THR A 166 -8.58 14.11 -8.20
CA THR A 166 -7.50 14.35 -7.25
C THR A 166 -6.46 13.24 -7.37
N ASP A 167 -5.20 13.62 -7.43
CA ASP A 167 -4.09 12.68 -7.45
C ASP A 167 -3.77 12.28 -5.99
N HIS A 168 -3.92 11.01 -5.67
CA HIS A 168 -3.60 10.47 -4.36
C HIS A 168 -2.34 9.60 -4.43
N PRO A 169 -1.36 9.84 -3.55
CA PRO A 169 -0.26 8.91 -3.37
C PRO A 169 -0.83 7.60 -2.77
N THR A 170 -0.62 6.50 -3.45
CA THR A 170 -0.97 5.20 -2.92
C THR A 170 0.25 4.56 -2.29
N SER A 171 0.23 4.37 -0.99
CA SER A 171 1.24 3.62 -0.24
C SER A 171 1.07 2.09 -0.37
N CYS A 172 0.13 1.63 -1.18
CA CYS A 172 -0.19 0.20 -1.29
C CYS A 172 0.93 -0.60 -1.97
N ASN A 173 1.70 -1.24 -1.13
CA ASN A 173 2.28 -2.58 -1.26
C ASN A 173 3.38 -2.91 -2.27
N ARG A 174 3.74 -2.11 -3.28
CA ARG A 174 4.85 -2.53 -4.17
C ARG A 174 5.69 -1.40 -4.75
N HIS A 175 5.11 -0.25 -4.97
CA HIS A 175 5.78 0.98 -5.42
C HIS A 175 4.90 2.16 -5.03
N PRO A 176 5.47 3.27 -4.57
CA PRO A 176 4.70 4.49 -4.45
C PRO A 176 4.12 4.82 -5.83
N SER A 177 2.83 4.75 -5.96
CA SER A 177 2.12 5.10 -7.18
C SER A 177 1.21 6.28 -6.89
N ILE A 178 1.09 7.17 -7.85
CA ILE A 178 0.04 8.19 -7.83
C ILE A 178 -1.14 7.60 -8.58
N GLU A 179 -2.29 7.52 -7.95
CA GLU A 179 -3.53 7.16 -8.60
C GLU A 179 -4.41 8.39 -8.70
N GLN A 180 -4.94 8.63 -9.89
CA GLN A 180 -5.95 9.64 -10.07
C GLN A 180 -7.28 9.06 -9.60
N CYS A 181 -7.84 9.65 -8.55
CA CYS A 181 -9.15 9.32 -8.02
C CYS A 181 -10.18 10.31 -8.56
N GLY A 182 -11.40 9.85 -8.79
CA GLY A 182 -12.50 10.75 -9.14
C GLY A 182 -13.06 11.43 -7.89
N ASP A 183 -13.20 12.73 -7.95
CA ASP A 183 -13.98 13.48 -6.97
C ASP A 183 -15.44 13.27 -7.31
N LEU A 184 -16.20 12.67 -6.39
CA LEU A 184 -17.57 12.24 -6.62
C LEU A 184 -18.54 13.05 -5.74
N VAL A 185 -19.66 13.43 -6.31
CA VAL A 185 -20.81 13.90 -5.53
C VAL A 185 -21.93 12.86 -5.60
N VAL A 186 -22.61 12.66 -4.49
CA VAL A 186 -23.78 11.78 -4.42
C VAL A 186 -24.99 12.55 -4.92
N LEU A 187 -25.78 11.93 -5.79
CA LEU A 187 -27.08 12.47 -6.20
C LEU A 187 -28.15 11.94 -5.26
N ASP A 188 -29.15 12.77 -4.98
CA ASP A 188 -30.29 12.42 -4.12
C ASP A 188 -31.25 11.50 -4.86
N TRP A 189 -30.79 10.29 -5.10
CA TRP A 189 -31.58 9.24 -5.74
C TRP A 189 -31.16 7.86 -5.22
N MET A 190 -32.15 7.02 -4.94
CA MET A 190 -31.96 5.62 -4.56
C MET A 190 -33.10 4.77 -5.12
N GLY A 191 -32.77 3.61 -5.67
CA GLY A 191 -33.75 2.70 -6.26
C GLY A 191 -33.39 1.23 -6.13
N ASP A 192 -34.32 0.37 -6.48
CA ASP A 192 -34.18 -1.10 -6.47
C ASP A 192 -33.60 -1.65 -7.78
N ALA A 193 -33.44 -0.81 -8.79
CA ALA A 193 -32.92 -1.16 -10.09
C ALA A 193 -31.90 -0.11 -10.57
N ILE A 194 -31.14 -0.44 -11.61
CA ILE A 194 -30.25 0.52 -12.26
C ILE A 194 -31.09 1.68 -12.78
N PRO A 195 -30.74 2.95 -12.45
CA PRO A 195 -31.49 4.13 -12.87
C PRO A 195 -31.47 4.27 -14.40
N ASP A 196 -32.56 4.79 -14.94
CA ASP A 196 -32.62 5.27 -16.33
C ASP A 196 -32.18 6.73 -16.45
N MET A 197 -32.21 7.26 -17.67
CA MET A 197 -31.79 8.65 -17.93
C MET A 197 -32.72 9.69 -17.31
N GLU A 198 -34.01 9.40 -17.20
CA GLU A 198 -35.02 10.29 -16.62
C GLU A 198 -34.75 10.44 -15.10
N ALA A 199 -34.47 9.34 -14.40
CA ALA A 199 -34.10 9.36 -12.99
C ALA A 199 -32.84 10.20 -12.73
N PHE A 200 -31.92 10.25 -13.69
CA PHE A 200 -30.72 11.07 -13.60
C PHE A 200 -31.01 12.57 -13.79
N GLU A 201 -31.82 12.93 -14.77
CA GLU A 201 -32.13 14.35 -15.08
C GLU A 201 -32.85 15.04 -13.94
N ASP A 202 -33.62 14.30 -13.15
CA ASP A 202 -34.43 14.80 -12.03
C ASP A 202 -33.71 14.72 -10.66
N ALA A 203 -32.58 14.05 -10.56
CA ALA A 203 -31.88 13.83 -9.30
C ALA A 203 -31.05 15.06 -8.89
N PRO A 204 -31.41 15.82 -7.83
CA PRO A 204 -30.59 16.89 -7.33
C PRO A 204 -29.29 16.36 -6.68
N MET A 205 -28.28 17.21 -6.55
CA MET A 205 -27.12 16.89 -5.73
C MET A 205 -27.53 16.85 -4.26
N LEU A 206 -27.10 15.80 -3.56
CA LEU A 206 -27.29 15.68 -2.12
C LEU A 206 -26.52 16.79 -1.39
N ASP A 207 -27.12 17.40 -0.37
CA ASP A 207 -26.44 18.41 0.45
C ASP A 207 -25.18 17.78 1.08
N LEU A 208 -24.07 18.52 1.03
CA LEU A 208 -22.76 18.09 1.55
C LEU A 208 -22.81 17.63 3.02
N LYS A 209 -23.71 18.18 3.84
CA LYS A 209 -23.89 17.74 5.24
C LYS A 209 -24.48 16.34 5.33
N GLU A 210 -25.41 16.02 4.46
CA GLU A 210 -26.02 14.68 4.39
C GLU A 210 -25.08 13.70 3.72
N ALA A 211 -24.40 14.10 2.64
CA ALA A 211 -23.38 13.28 1.98
C ALA A 211 -22.22 12.93 2.91
N LEU A 212 -21.70 13.89 3.69
CA LEU A 212 -20.64 13.63 4.67
C LEU A 212 -21.09 12.68 5.79
N TYR A 213 -22.34 12.74 6.23
CA TYR A 213 -22.88 11.78 7.19
C TYR A 213 -22.87 10.34 6.65
N TRP A 214 -23.14 10.18 5.36
CA TRP A 214 -23.10 8.89 4.67
C TRP A 214 -21.67 8.39 4.45
N PHE A 215 -20.76 9.25 3.97
CA PHE A 215 -19.37 8.89 3.66
C PHE A 215 -18.53 8.63 4.91
N THR A 216 -18.64 9.44 5.95
CA THR A 216 -17.85 9.27 7.17
C THR A 216 -18.23 8.02 7.96
N ARG A 217 -19.47 7.54 7.87
CA ARG A 217 -19.84 6.25 8.47
C ARG A 217 -19.51 5.03 7.60
N SER A 218 -19.45 5.20 6.28
CA SER A 218 -19.32 4.08 5.35
C SER A 218 -17.89 3.78 4.91
N PHE A 219 -16.94 4.72 5.01
CA PHE A 219 -15.60 4.61 4.41
C PHE A 219 -14.42 4.82 5.38
N ILE A 220 -14.65 4.98 6.68
CA ILE A 220 -13.57 5.04 7.69
C ILE A 220 -13.16 3.63 8.18
N ILE A 221 -13.58 2.57 7.49
CA ILE A 221 -13.14 1.20 7.79
C ILE A 221 -12.73 0.53 6.47
N ALA A 222 -11.56 0.86 5.98
CA ALA A 222 -10.82 0.02 5.05
C ALA A 222 -9.33 0.22 5.29
#